data_a2d2e7bed7d006478cad9dd46f68805f
#
_entry.id   a2d2e7bed7d006478cad9dd46f68805f
#
_cell.length_a   1.000
_cell.length_b   1.000
_cell.length_c   1.000
_cell.angle_alpha   90.00
_cell.angle_beta   90.00
_cell.angle_gamma   90.00
#
_symmetry.space_group_name_H-M   'P 1'
#
loop_
_entity.id
_entity.type
_entity.pdbx_description
1 polymer ?
#
loop_
_entity_poly.entity_id
_entity_poly.type
_entity_poly.pdbx_seq_one_letter_code
_entity_poly.pdbx_strand_id
1 'polypeptide(L)'
;MANIQRKKTFKGRLSDKRNINQTLWKGLYGAIAKESARITESQIKAVEFAIKRVLRKNGEYWIRLNPSISVTKKPAEVRMGKGKGSIKHFIARVRPGTVLFELTTPNEILARQAYKVAASKLPLQTNFITV
;
A
#
# COMPACT_ATOMS: atom_id res chain seq x y z
N MET A 1 -1.72 -2.28 -13.59
CA MET A 1 -3.12 -2.17 -13.14
C MET A 1 -3.97 -1.57 -14.26
N ALA A 2 -4.26 -2.41 -15.23
CA ALA A 2 -4.93 -1.97 -16.46
C ALA A 2 -6.40 -1.61 -16.27
N ASN A 3 -7.03 -2.08 -15.20
CA ASN A 3 -8.48 -1.99 -15.03
C ASN A 3 -8.93 -1.08 -13.90
N ILE A 4 -8.13 -0.08 -13.56
CA ILE A 4 -8.54 0.89 -12.53
C ILE A 4 -9.71 1.72 -13.08
N GLN A 5 -10.83 1.64 -12.41
CA GLN A 5 -11.98 2.49 -12.74
C GLN A 5 -11.65 3.94 -12.39
N ARG A 6 -11.77 4.81 -13.38
CA ARG A 6 -11.48 6.24 -13.19
C ARG A 6 -12.71 7.02 -12.76
N LYS A 7 -13.61 6.38 -12.03
CA LYS A 7 -14.79 7.02 -11.46
C LYS A 7 -14.44 7.70 -10.15
N LYS A 8 -15.10 8.83 -9.89
CA LYS A 8 -15.02 9.48 -8.59
C LYS A 8 -15.72 8.62 -7.54
N THR A 9 -15.07 8.41 -6.42
CA THR A 9 -15.58 7.60 -5.32
C THR A 9 -15.50 8.36 -4.01
N PHE A 10 -16.23 7.88 -2.99
CA PHE A 10 -16.11 8.46 -1.66
C PHE A 10 -14.82 7.95 -1.01
N LYS A 11 -14.06 8.88 -0.42
CA LYS A 11 -12.84 8.55 0.30
C LYS A 11 -13.13 7.69 1.53
N GLY A 12 -14.25 7.98 2.22
CA GLY A 12 -14.65 7.25 3.40
C GLY A 12 -13.77 7.51 4.61
N ARG A 13 -14.12 6.89 5.71
CA ARG A 13 -13.35 6.96 6.95
C ARG A 13 -12.45 5.73 7.07
N LEU A 14 -11.31 5.91 7.73
CA LEU A 14 -10.46 4.78 8.08
C LEU A 14 -11.12 3.98 9.20
N SER A 15 -11.04 2.66 9.09
CA SER A 15 -11.54 1.75 10.11
C SER A 15 -10.39 1.29 10.99
N ASP A 16 -10.60 1.33 12.31
CA ASP A 16 -9.63 0.77 13.26
C ASP A 16 -9.89 -0.71 13.53
N LYS A 17 -10.91 -1.27 12.92
CA LYS A 17 -11.25 -2.68 13.07
C LYS A 17 -10.15 -3.54 12.45
N ARG A 18 -9.57 -4.41 13.26
CA ARG A 18 -8.46 -5.26 12.83
C ARG A 18 -8.92 -6.31 11.82
N ASN A 19 -8.12 -6.49 10.80
CA ASN A 19 -8.33 -7.54 9.81
C ASN A 19 -7.57 -8.80 10.27
N ILE A 20 -8.30 -9.80 10.77
CA ILE A 20 -7.70 -10.95 11.45
C ILE A 20 -7.44 -12.14 10.53
N ASN A 21 -7.97 -12.13 9.31
CA ASN A 21 -7.88 -13.28 8.40
C ASN A 21 -6.81 -13.13 7.32
N GLN A 22 -5.89 -12.18 7.49
CA GLN A 22 -4.84 -11.96 6.51
C GLN A 22 -3.65 -12.87 6.76
N THR A 23 -3.30 -13.67 5.75
CA THR A 23 -2.14 -14.56 5.78
C THR A 23 -1.31 -14.34 4.53
N LEU A 24 -0.06 -14.79 4.56
CA LEU A 24 0.78 -14.79 3.37
C LEU A 24 0.27 -15.83 2.37
N TRP A 25 0.15 -15.44 1.11
CA TRP A 25 -0.35 -16.33 0.05
C TRP A 25 0.77 -16.99 -0.74
N LYS A 26 1.76 -16.21 -1.14
CA LYS A 26 2.81 -16.65 -2.08
C LYS A 26 4.19 -16.54 -1.49
N GLY A 27 4.43 -15.57 -0.62
CA GLY A 27 5.74 -15.28 -0.08
C GLY A 27 6.01 -16.00 1.24
N LEU A 28 7.27 -16.06 1.60
CA LEU A 28 7.71 -16.56 2.90
C LEU A 28 7.77 -15.46 3.94
N TYR A 29 7.87 -14.23 3.51
CA TYR A 29 8.00 -13.05 4.35
C TYR A 29 7.02 -11.98 3.89
N GLY A 30 6.64 -11.10 4.79
CA GLY A 30 5.74 -10.03 4.43
C GLY A 30 5.70 -8.91 5.46
N ALA A 31 4.94 -7.89 5.13
CA ALA A 31 4.68 -6.77 6.02
C ALA A 31 3.19 -6.70 6.33
N ILE A 32 2.88 -6.52 7.58
CA ILE A 32 1.50 -6.39 8.06
C ILE A 32 1.32 -5.01 8.69
N ALA A 33 0.17 -4.40 8.44
CA ALA A 33 -0.12 -3.07 8.99
C ALA A 33 -0.41 -3.15 10.49
N LYS A 34 0.15 -2.22 11.25
CA LYS A 34 -0.16 -2.07 12.68
C LYS A 34 -1.27 -1.07 12.94
N GLU A 35 -1.52 -0.17 12.00
CA GLU A 35 -2.50 0.90 12.15
C GLU A 35 -3.24 1.13 10.84
N SER A 36 -4.33 1.88 10.91
CA SER A 36 -5.10 2.26 9.71
C SER A 36 -4.41 3.40 8.98
N ALA A 37 -4.46 3.35 7.64
CA ALA A 37 -3.89 4.43 6.82
C ALA A 37 -4.50 4.41 5.42
N ARG A 38 -4.32 5.53 4.74
CA ARG A 38 -4.57 5.65 3.31
C ARG A 38 -3.22 5.69 2.60
N ILE A 39 -3.00 4.75 1.70
CA ILE A 39 -1.74 4.64 0.98
C ILE A 39 -1.97 5.06 -0.45
N THR A 40 -1.21 6.04 -0.92
CA THR A 40 -1.35 6.54 -2.29
C THR A 40 -0.67 5.62 -3.29
N GLU A 41 -1.08 5.72 -4.54
CA GLU A 41 -0.45 4.97 -5.62
C GLU A 41 1.04 5.25 -5.74
N SER A 42 1.45 6.51 -5.54
CA SER A 42 2.86 6.87 -5.59
C SER A 42 3.66 6.23 -4.45
N GLN A 43 3.06 6.10 -3.26
CA GLN A 43 3.70 5.41 -2.14
C GLN A 43 3.85 3.90 -2.43
N ILE A 44 2.85 3.30 -3.05
CA ILE A 44 2.90 1.88 -3.44
C ILE A 44 4.02 1.66 -4.47
N LYS A 45 4.14 2.54 -5.45
CA LYS A 45 5.22 2.48 -6.44
C LYS A 45 6.59 2.66 -5.80
N ALA A 46 6.70 3.54 -4.81
CA ALA A 46 7.94 3.74 -4.08
C ALA A 46 8.35 2.48 -3.30
N VAL A 47 7.38 1.80 -2.68
CA VAL A 47 7.62 0.53 -1.99
C VAL A 47 8.10 -0.53 -2.97
N GLU A 48 7.44 -0.66 -4.10
CA GLU A 48 7.82 -1.61 -5.15
C GLU A 48 9.25 -1.36 -5.63
N PHE A 49 9.58 -0.12 -5.88
CA PHE A 49 10.92 0.27 -6.31
C PHE A 49 11.98 -0.07 -5.28
N ALA A 50 11.69 0.21 -4.00
CA ALA A 50 12.61 -0.09 -2.90
C ALA A 50 12.88 -1.59 -2.80
N ILE A 51 11.83 -2.41 -2.91
CA ILE A 51 11.96 -3.86 -2.85
C ILE A 51 12.79 -4.38 -4.02
N LYS A 52 12.51 -3.89 -5.22
CA LYS A 52 13.29 -4.28 -6.42
C LYS A 52 14.76 -3.98 -6.28
N ARG A 53 15.11 -2.81 -5.73
CA ARG A 53 16.51 -2.41 -5.58
C ARG A 53 17.25 -3.32 -4.61
N VAL A 54 16.60 -3.76 -3.56
CA VAL A 54 17.23 -4.61 -2.56
C VAL A 54 17.31 -6.05 -3.04
N LEU A 55 16.22 -6.61 -3.54
CA LEU A 55 16.17 -8.02 -3.94
C LEU A 55 16.89 -8.27 -5.26
N ARG A 56 16.77 -7.35 -6.22
CA ARG A 56 17.33 -7.53 -7.57
C ARG A 56 16.89 -8.88 -8.16
N LYS A 57 17.84 -9.76 -8.46
CA LYS A 57 17.57 -11.11 -9.00
C LYS A 57 17.48 -12.18 -7.93
N ASN A 58 17.62 -11.81 -6.66
CA ASN A 58 17.73 -12.76 -5.55
C ASN A 58 16.39 -13.06 -4.86
N GLY A 59 15.28 -12.66 -5.44
CA GLY A 59 13.99 -12.91 -4.84
C GLY A 59 12.84 -12.39 -5.68
N GLU A 60 11.64 -12.73 -5.23
CA GLU A 60 10.40 -12.27 -5.84
C GLU A 60 9.58 -11.50 -4.81
N TYR A 61 8.67 -10.64 -5.29
CA TYR A 61 7.79 -9.88 -4.42
C TYR A 61 6.41 -9.74 -5.05
N TRP A 62 5.42 -9.52 -4.19
CA TRP A 62 4.02 -9.29 -4.60
C TRP A 62 3.45 -8.17 -3.76
N ILE A 63 2.89 -7.16 -4.41
CA ILE A 63 2.19 -6.07 -3.72
C ILE A 63 0.73 -6.46 -3.60
N ARG A 64 0.20 -6.45 -2.38
CA ARG A 64 -1.18 -6.85 -2.12
C ARG A 64 -2.14 -5.68 -2.01
N LEU A 65 -1.67 -4.48 -2.26
CA LEU A 65 -2.50 -3.28 -2.22
C LEU A 65 -3.00 -2.90 -3.61
N ASN A 66 -4.26 -2.51 -3.69
CA ASN A 66 -4.85 -2.04 -4.94
C ASN A 66 -5.41 -0.63 -4.73
N PRO A 67 -4.78 0.40 -5.31
CA PRO A 67 -5.25 1.79 -5.16
C PRO A 67 -6.46 2.05 -6.06
N SER A 68 -7.64 1.65 -5.61
CA SER A 68 -8.87 1.74 -6.37
C SER A 68 -9.76 2.92 -5.98
N ILE A 69 -9.47 3.59 -4.85
CA ILE A 69 -10.30 4.69 -4.36
C ILE A 69 -9.73 6.01 -4.86
N SER A 70 -10.55 6.76 -5.61
CA SER A 70 -10.13 8.06 -6.14
C SER A 70 -10.23 9.15 -5.08
N VAL A 71 -9.26 10.05 -5.07
CA VAL A 71 -9.26 11.24 -4.23
C VAL A 71 -9.31 12.46 -5.13
N THR A 72 -10.26 13.36 -4.87
CA THR A 72 -10.46 14.56 -5.66
C THR A 72 -9.97 15.78 -4.89
N LYS A 73 -9.50 16.78 -5.63
CA LYS A 73 -9.07 18.06 -5.07
C LYS A 73 -9.57 19.18 -5.96
N LYS A 74 -10.23 20.14 -5.36
CA LYS A 74 -10.64 21.35 -6.09
C LYS A 74 -9.46 22.32 -6.19
N PRO A 75 -9.27 22.99 -7.33
CA PRO A 75 -8.31 24.11 -7.40
C PRO A 75 -8.68 25.18 -6.39
N ALA A 76 -7.70 25.91 -5.91
CA ALA A 76 -7.90 26.95 -4.91
C ALA A 76 -8.83 28.07 -5.39
N GLU A 77 -8.93 28.27 -6.70
CA GLU A 77 -9.76 29.31 -7.33
C GLU A 77 -11.22 28.92 -7.53
N VAL A 78 -11.58 27.66 -7.30
CA VAL A 78 -12.94 27.20 -7.49
C VAL A 78 -13.76 27.45 -6.25
N ARG A 79 -14.95 28.08 -6.42
CA ARG A 79 -15.85 28.36 -5.32
C ARG A 79 -16.40 27.05 -4.74
N MET A 80 -16.60 27.05 -3.44
CA MET A 80 -17.22 25.91 -2.75
C MET A 80 -18.64 25.67 -3.29
N GLY A 81 -19.03 24.42 -3.41
CA GLY A 81 -20.38 24.04 -3.80
C GLY A 81 -20.56 23.69 -5.26
N LYS A 82 -19.56 23.79 -6.10
CA LYS A 82 -19.67 23.44 -7.52
C LYS A 82 -19.36 21.95 -7.82
N GLY A 83 -19.75 21.04 -6.92
CA GLY A 83 -19.51 19.62 -7.10
C GLY A 83 -18.09 19.19 -6.77
N LYS A 84 -17.77 17.91 -7.01
CA LYS A 84 -16.42 17.39 -6.77
C LYS A 84 -15.43 17.93 -7.79
N GLY A 85 -14.21 18.19 -7.32
CA GLY A 85 -13.10 18.53 -8.19
C GLY A 85 -12.65 17.34 -9.05
N SER A 86 -11.63 17.55 -9.87
CA SER A 86 -11.06 16.49 -10.68
C SER A 86 -10.33 15.46 -9.80
N ILE A 87 -10.19 14.23 -10.33
CA ILE A 87 -9.46 13.17 -9.63
C ILE A 87 -7.99 13.56 -9.55
N LYS A 88 -7.47 13.62 -8.32
CA LYS A 88 -6.07 13.97 -8.07
C LYS A 88 -5.17 12.73 -8.06
N HIS A 89 -5.60 11.69 -7.36
CA HIS A 89 -4.82 10.44 -7.27
C HIS A 89 -5.74 9.32 -6.76
N PHE A 90 -5.22 8.10 -6.77
CA PHE A 90 -5.90 6.93 -6.23
C PHE A 90 -5.20 6.49 -4.94
N ILE A 91 -5.99 5.93 -4.04
CA ILE A 91 -5.51 5.44 -2.75
C ILE A 91 -6.03 4.03 -2.48
N ALA A 92 -5.34 3.34 -1.58
CA ALA A 92 -5.83 2.11 -0.95
C ALA A 92 -6.05 2.39 0.53
N ARG A 93 -7.20 1.98 1.06
CA ARG A 93 -7.47 2.05 2.49
C ARG A 93 -6.97 0.78 3.15
N VAL A 94 -6.27 0.93 4.27
CA VAL A 94 -5.66 -0.19 4.99
C VAL A 94 -6.17 -0.18 6.42
N ARG A 95 -6.52 -1.38 6.91
CA ARG A 95 -6.88 -1.61 8.32
C ARG A 95 -5.73 -2.32 9.04
N PRO A 96 -5.65 -2.21 10.38
CA PRO A 96 -4.66 -3.01 11.12
C PRO A 96 -4.79 -4.50 10.79
N GLY A 97 -3.68 -5.18 10.63
CA GLY A 97 -3.66 -6.60 10.30
C GLY A 97 -3.68 -6.91 8.81
N THR A 98 -3.76 -5.91 7.94
CA THR A 98 -3.73 -6.13 6.50
C THR A 98 -2.31 -6.40 6.03
N VAL A 99 -2.12 -7.44 5.22
CA VAL A 99 -0.84 -7.72 4.58
C VAL A 99 -0.64 -6.73 3.43
N LEU A 100 0.46 -5.99 3.47
CA LEU A 100 0.75 -4.94 2.51
C LEU A 100 1.51 -5.46 1.30
N PHE A 101 2.54 -6.24 1.54
CA PHE A 101 3.31 -6.89 0.48
C PHE A 101 3.92 -8.18 1.01
N GLU A 102 4.28 -9.04 0.08
CA GLU A 102 4.94 -10.31 0.36
C GLU A 102 6.20 -10.40 -0.45
N LEU A 103 7.19 -11.09 0.09
CA LEU A 103 8.41 -11.35 -0.64
C LEU A 103 8.96 -12.72 -0.31
N THR A 104 9.77 -13.25 -1.21
CA THR A 104 10.45 -14.50 -1.00
C THR A 104 11.89 -14.37 -1.47
N THR A 105 12.79 -14.87 -0.66
CA THR A 105 14.24 -14.82 -0.92
C THR A 105 14.89 -15.94 -0.13
N PRO A 106 16.01 -16.49 -0.59
CA PRO A 106 16.69 -17.54 0.17
C PRO A 106 17.33 -17.07 1.46
N ASN A 107 17.47 -15.77 1.67
CA ASN A 107 18.17 -15.20 2.82
C ASN A 107 17.24 -14.30 3.63
N GLU A 108 16.97 -14.65 4.88
CA GLU A 108 16.12 -13.84 5.77
C GLU A 108 16.71 -12.45 6.01
N ILE A 109 18.03 -12.33 6.06
CA ILE A 109 18.68 -11.02 6.26
C ILE A 109 18.33 -10.09 5.10
N LEU A 110 18.36 -10.61 3.88
CA LEU A 110 17.98 -9.84 2.69
C LEU A 110 16.50 -9.45 2.74
N ALA A 111 15.64 -10.38 3.19
CA ALA A 111 14.23 -10.11 3.34
C ALA A 111 13.97 -8.97 4.34
N ARG A 112 14.66 -8.98 5.47
CA ARG A 112 14.55 -7.93 6.48
C ARG A 112 15.04 -6.58 5.97
N GLN A 113 16.11 -6.57 5.19
CA GLN A 113 16.62 -5.34 4.57
C GLN A 113 15.58 -4.76 3.59
N ALA A 114 15.03 -5.61 2.74
CA ALA A 114 14.00 -5.19 1.79
C ALA A 114 12.77 -4.64 2.52
N TYR A 115 12.32 -5.33 3.57
CA TYR A 115 11.21 -4.88 4.39
C TYR A 115 11.50 -3.51 5.02
N LYS A 116 12.68 -3.34 5.60
CA LYS A 116 13.05 -2.10 6.30
C LYS A 116 13.05 -0.90 5.35
N VAL A 117 13.62 -1.06 4.17
CA VAL A 117 13.65 0.01 3.17
C VAL A 117 12.24 0.31 2.67
N ALA A 118 11.47 -0.73 2.36
CA ALA A 118 10.10 -0.56 1.88
C ALA A 118 9.20 0.10 2.94
N ALA A 119 9.31 -0.33 4.19
CA ALA A 119 8.50 0.22 5.27
C ALA A 119 8.76 1.71 5.50
N SER A 120 9.97 2.18 5.23
CA SER A 120 10.29 3.61 5.35
C SER A 120 9.54 4.48 4.34
N LYS A 121 9.01 3.90 3.27
CA LYS A 121 8.24 4.60 2.24
C LYS A 121 6.74 4.64 2.54
N LEU A 122 6.30 3.97 3.58
CA LEU A 122 4.88 3.90 3.94
C LEU A 122 4.54 4.88 5.05
N PRO A 123 3.30 5.42 5.04
CA PRO A 123 2.88 6.43 6.03
C PRO A 123 2.35 5.82 7.34
N LEU A 124 2.61 4.54 7.58
CA LEU A 124 2.09 3.85 8.76
C LEU A 124 3.15 2.91 9.32
N GLN A 125 2.92 2.49 10.56
CA GLN A 125 3.76 1.49 11.21
C GLN A 125 3.36 0.09 10.75
N THR A 126 4.36 -0.76 10.57
CA THR A 126 4.19 -2.12 10.07
C THR A 126 4.99 -3.11 10.92
N ASN A 127 4.63 -4.39 10.79
CA ASN A 127 5.40 -5.48 11.37
C ASN A 127 5.90 -6.40 10.26
N PHE A 128 7.10 -6.92 10.45
CA PHE A 128 7.65 -7.97 9.60
C PHE A 128 7.08 -9.31 10.06
N ILE A 129 6.57 -10.11 9.12
CA ILE A 129 6.02 -11.43 9.43
C ILE A 129 6.68 -12.48 8.55
N THR A 130 6.75 -13.69 9.08
CA THR A 130 7.24 -14.88 8.38
C THR A 130 6.17 -15.98 8.41
N VAL A 131 6.28 -16.89 7.48
CA VAL A 131 5.43 -18.09 7.48
C VAL A 131 5.81 -18.97 8.65
#